data_133508419b7832531e175a845633e556
#
_entry.id   133508419b7832531e175a845633e556
#
_cell.length_a   1.000
_cell.length_b   1.000
_cell.length_c   1.000
_cell.angle_alpha   90.00
_cell.angle_beta   90.00
_cell.angle_gamma   90.00
#
_symmetry.space_group_name_H-M   'P 1'
#
loop_
_entity.id
_entity.type
_entity.pdbx_description
1 polymer ?
#
loop_
_entity_poly.entity_id
_entity_poly.type
_entity_poly.pdbx_seq_one_letter_code
_entity_poly.pdbx_strand_id
1 'polypeptide(L)'
;MVKDNEIKAQVSPFEIREGEIKTFDGKDGYVSMNQIVHKINIGHINEIHFAILDLVNEFEFITSRQLYQMLEIKGFDPKSQDKLNNKLEQLVKSKILTRYYFTSDEGKVIYRIYWLEKMGKYLLNSKEIDCKWQPSDNTKPVPMIKKRLAGNQTLIAYLRKVKAFDSYIVKPAITAKTAGKLFKASGGAVKLTKNNKSIQFVFEVIRREQDWEKKLVERMRLYKDFYENYVLGDSGFSSMPQLILVCEDEKHMAETFKEIVKNQVEIPQIKLYFTTDLRQNKETLEETLVEFKLIDGKYRMENVELKLLGM
;
A
#
# COMPACT_ATOMS: atom_id res chain seq x y z
N MET A 1 -44.97 7.71 3.47
CA MET A 1 -43.94 6.94 4.19
C MET A 1 -42.69 6.90 3.30
N VAL A 2 -41.81 7.85 3.47
CA VAL A 2 -40.46 7.85 2.80
C VAL A 2 -39.61 6.88 3.59
N LYS A 3 -39.16 5.80 2.96
CA LYS A 3 -38.20 4.90 3.57
C LYS A 3 -36.88 5.66 3.67
N ASP A 4 -36.45 5.97 4.88
CA ASP A 4 -35.11 6.40 5.18
C ASP A 4 -34.12 5.30 4.69
N ASN A 5 -33.55 5.49 3.51
CA ASN A 5 -32.38 4.77 3.10
C ASN A 5 -31.23 5.30 3.97
N GLU A 6 -30.99 4.67 5.12
CA GLU A 6 -29.73 4.82 5.84
C GLU A 6 -28.59 4.55 4.83
N ILE A 7 -27.95 5.61 4.39
CA ILE A 7 -26.68 5.51 3.65
C ILE A 7 -25.71 4.89 4.65
N LYS A 8 -25.52 3.57 4.57
CA LYS A 8 -24.47 2.89 5.35
C LYS A 8 -23.17 3.60 5.04
N ALA A 9 -22.58 4.24 6.04
CA ALA A 9 -21.28 4.89 5.90
C ALA A 9 -20.31 3.91 5.22
N GLN A 10 -19.70 4.33 4.13
CA GLN A 10 -18.71 3.49 3.43
C GLN A 10 -17.54 3.28 4.38
N VAL A 11 -17.32 2.04 4.77
CA VAL A 11 -16.25 1.65 5.69
C VAL A 11 -15.00 1.29 4.88
N SER A 12 -13.82 1.70 5.36
CA SER A 12 -12.55 1.32 4.73
C SER A 12 -12.42 -0.20 4.65
N PRO A 13 -12.05 -0.77 3.49
CA PRO A 13 -11.78 -2.21 3.38
C PRO A 13 -10.57 -2.65 4.21
N PHE A 14 -9.73 -1.70 4.63
CA PHE A 14 -8.50 -1.93 5.40
C PHE A 14 -8.60 -1.45 6.85
N GLU A 15 -9.81 -1.12 7.33
CA GLU A 15 -10.07 -0.84 8.73
C GLU A 15 -9.71 -2.03 9.61
N ILE A 16 -9.08 -1.76 10.75
CA ILE A 16 -8.79 -2.80 11.76
C ILE A 16 -10.05 -3.02 12.58
N ARG A 17 -10.56 -4.25 12.56
CA ARG A 17 -11.76 -4.65 13.31
C ARG A 17 -11.39 -5.48 14.50
N GLU A 18 -12.14 -5.32 15.58
CA GLU A 18 -12.01 -6.14 16.77
C GLU A 18 -12.39 -7.59 16.44
N GLY A 19 -11.70 -8.57 17.06
CA GLY A 19 -11.94 -9.99 16.83
C GLY A 19 -11.58 -10.52 15.44
N GLU A 20 -10.99 -9.71 14.56
CA GLU A 20 -10.66 -10.15 13.22
C GLU A 20 -9.48 -11.12 13.19
N ILE A 21 -9.68 -12.27 12.55
CA ILE A 21 -8.73 -13.37 12.49
C ILE A 21 -8.24 -13.58 11.06
N LYS A 22 -6.93 -13.81 10.92
CA LYS A 22 -6.32 -14.26 9.67
C LYS A 22 -6.43 -15.78 9.55
N THR A 23 -7.16 -16.27 8.56
CA THR A 23 -7.40 -17.68 8.32
C THR A 23 -6.63 -18.15 7.09
N PHE A 24 -5.95 -19.30 7.22
CA PHE A 24 -5.25 -19.95 6.13
C PHE A 24 -6.25 -20.55 5.12
N ASP A 25 -6.01 -20.30 3.82
CA ASP A 25 -6.81 -20.79 2.69
C ASP A 25 -5.87 -21.30 1.58
N GLY A 26 -4.73 -21.85 1.99
CA GLY A 26 -3.73 -22.41 1.09
C GLY A 26 -3.92 -23.87 0.79
N LYS A 27 -2.89 -24.49 0.20
CA LYS A 27 -2.85 -25.93 -0.10
C LYS A 27 -1.99 -26.65 0.94
N ASP A 28 -2.53 -27.67 1.56
CA ASP A 28 -1.76 -28.60 2.39
C ASP A 28 -0.99 -29.64 1.54
N GLY A 29 -0.04 -30.32 2.19
CA GLY A 29 0.77 -31.37 1.58
C GLY A 29 2.01 -30.83 0.85
N TYR A 30 2.58 -31.65 -0.01
CA TYR A 30 3.84 -31.41 -0.72
C TYR A 30 3.61 -31.37 -2.23
N VAL A 31 4.33 -30.48 -2.92
CA VAL A 31 4.44 -30.43 -4.38
C VAL A 31 5.91 -30.44 -4.74
N SER A 32 6.35 -31.36 -5.60
CA SER A 32 7.75 -31.45 -6.01
C SER A 32 8.11 -30.38 -7.05
N MET A 33 9.37 -29.99 -7.08
CA MET A 33 9.87 -29.06 -8.12
C MET A 33 9.70 -29.65 -9.53
N ASN A 34 9.88 -30.97 -9.71
CA ASN A 34 9.67 -31.65 -11.02
C ASN A 34 8.24 -31.47 -11.55
N GLN A 35 7.23 -31.50 -10.66
CA GLN A 35 5.84 -31.25 -11.07
C GLN A 35 5.65 -29.79 -11.51
N ILE A 36 6.33 -28.85 -10.90
CA ILE A 36 6.29 -27.42 -11.26
C ILE A 36 6.99 -27.21 -12.61
N VAL A 37 8.19 -27.75 -12.78
CA VAL A 37 8.95 -27.69 -14.04
C VAL A 37 8.13 -28.29 -15.19
N HIS A 38 7.49 -29.46 -14.97
CA HIS A 38 6.59 -30.03 -15.96
C HIS A 38 5.47 -29.07 -16.36
N LYS A 39 4.81 -28.39 -15.40
CA LYS A 39 3.76 -27.39 -15.68
C LYS A 39 4.29 -26.18 -16.47
N ILE A 40 5.53 -25.78 -16.27
CA ILE A 40 6.19 -24.72 -17.04
C ILE A 40 6.41 -25.22 -18.48
N ASN A 41 6.97 -26.42 -18.66
CA ASN A 41 7.29 -27.00 -19.97
C ASN A 41 6.06 -27.19 -20.87
N ILE A 42 4.91 -27.52 -20.28
CA ILE A 42 3.62 -27.64 -21.01
C ILE A 42 2.82 -26.31 -21.08
N GLY A 43 3.40 -25.18 -20.64
CA GLY A 43 2.79 -23.84 -20.73
C GLY A 43 1.68 -23.54 -19.74
N HIS A 44 1.40 -24.42 -18.78
CA HIS A 44 0.42 -24.15 -17.72
C HIS A 44 0.88 -23.06 -16.76
N ILE A 45 2.19 -22.94 -16.53
CA ILE A 45 2.82 -21.81 -15.84
C ILE A 45 3.62 -21.05 -16.91
N ASN A 46 3.23 -19.82 -17.19
CA ASN A 46 3.75 -19.00 -18.28
C ASN A 46 4.05 -17.57 -17.80
N GLU A 47 4.36 -16.67 -18.71
CA GLU A 47 4.82 -15.31 -18.46
C GLU A 47 3.95 -14.53 -17.46
N ILE A 48 2.62 -14.56 -17.60
CA ILE A 48 1.73 -13.85 -16.66
C ILE A 48 1.80 -14.41 -15.24
N HIS A 49 2.08 -15.72 -15.07
CA HIS A 49 2.27 -16.30 -13.74
C HIS A 49 3.59 -15.82 -13.11
N PHE A 50 4.66 -15.65 -13.89
CA PHE A 50 5.89 -15.05 -13.41
C PHE A 50 5.72 -13.57 -13.07
N ALA A 51 4.95 -12.81 -13.88
CA ALA A 51 4.61 -11.42 -13.55
C ALA A 51 3.80 -11.32 -12.23
N ILE A 52 2.90 -12.25 -11.96
CA ILE A 52 2.19 -12.34 -10.67
C ILE A 52 3.19 -12.59 -9.54
N LEU A 53 4.13 -13.52 -9.70
CA LEU A 53 5.13 -13.84 -8.67
C LEU A 53 6.03 -12.65 -8.38
N ASP A 54 6.48 -11.95 -9.41
CA ASP A 54 7.30 -10.75 -9.27
C ASP A 54 6.57 -9.65 -8.50
N LEU A 55 5.30 -9.40 -8.82
CA LEU A 55 4.46 -8.45 -8.08
C LEU A 55 4.24 -8.88 -6.62
N VAL A 56 3.99 -10.16 -6.34
CA VAL A 56 3.86 -10.64 -4.96
C VAL A 56 5.18 -10.50 -4.20
N ASN A 57 6.33 -10.70 -4.85
CA ASN A 57 7.65 -10.47 -4.28
C ASN A 57 7.88 -8.97 -3.98
N GLU A 58 7.57 -8.10 -4.94
CA GLU A 58 7.74 -6.65 -4.83
C GLU A 58 6.87 -6.06 -3.70
N PHE A 59 5.60 -6.46 -3.63
CA PHE A 59 4.63 -5.95 -2.66
C PHE A 59 4.62 -6.72 -1.33
N GLU A 60 5.32 -7.85 -1.23
CA GLU A 60 5.40 -8.78 -0.10
C GLU A 60 4.11 -9.61 0.08
N PHE A 61 2.97 -8.97 0.04
CA PHE A 61 1.63 -9.56 -0.02
C PHE A 61 0.66 -8.56 -0.66
N ILE A 62 -0.36 -9.08 -1.31
CA ILE A 62 -1.24 -8.28 -2.15
C ILE A 62 -2.59 -9.00 -2.33
N THR A 63 -3.68 -8.25 -2.50
CA THR A 63 -4.99 -8.82 -2.82
C THR A 63 -5.10 -9.15 -4.31
N SER A 64 -6.05 -10.02 -4.68
CA SER A 64 -6.29 -10.34 -6.10
C SER A 64 -6.71 -9.11 -6.92
N ARG A 65 -7.44 -8.17 -6.32
CA ARG A 65 -7.84 -6.92 -6.98
C ARG A 65 -6.65 -5.97 -7.20
N GLN A 66 -5.78 -5.87 -6.22
CA GLN A 66 -4.54 -5.09 -6.35
C GLN A 66 -3.60 -5.69 -7.40
N LEU A 67 -3.47 -7.02 -7.44
CA LEU A 67 -2.72 -7.73 -8.49
C LEU A 67 -3.28 -7.44 -9.88
N TYR A 68 -4.61 -7.49 -10.03
CA TYR A 68 -5.26 -7.15 -11.30
C TYR A 68 -4.87 -5.76 -11.78
N GLN A 69 -5.00 -4.77 -10.90
CA GLN A 69 -4.67 -3.37 -11.20
C GLN A 69 -3.18 -3.17 -11.53
N MET A 70 -2.28 -3.85 -10.81
CA MET A 70 -0.83 -3.77 -11.08
C MET A 70 -0.43 -4.46 -12.38
N LEU A 71 -1.05 -5.58 -12.72
CA LEU A 71 -0.83 -6.23 -14.01
C LEU A 71 -1.21 -5.31 -15.18
N GLU A 72 -2.36 -4.61 -15.10
CA GLU A 72 -2.76 -3.60 -16.08
C GLU A 72 -1.71 -2.47 -16.18
N ILE A 73 -1.24 -1.94 -15.05
CA ILE A 73 -0.20 -0.89 -15.00
C ILE A 73 1.11 -1.36 -15.66
N LYS A 74 1.49 -2.63 -15.46
CA LYS A 74 2.69 -3.24 -16.06
C LYS A 74 2.49 -3.67 -17.53
N GLY A 75 1.32 -3.40 -18.13
CA GLY A 75 1.02 -3.71 -19.52
C GLY A 75 0.58 -5.15 -19.80
N PHE A 76 0.33 -5.95 -18.76
CA PHE A 76 -0.26 -7.27 -18.90
C PHE A 76 -1.78 -7.18 -19.00
N ASP A 77 -2.38 -8.07 -19.79
CA ASP A 77 -3.84 -8.19 -19.91
C ASP A 77 -4.35 -9.46 -19.19
N PRO A 78 -4.82 -9.34 -17.94
CA PRO A 78 -5.37 -10.47 -17.21
C PRO A 78 -6.75 -10.93 -17.71
N LYS A 79 -7.33 -10.26 -18.73
CA LYS A 79 -8.64 -10.48 -19.37
C LYS A 79 -9.85 -10.21 -18.47
N SER A 80 -9.86 -10.73 -17.26
CA SER A 80 -10.89 -10.50 -16.25
C SER A 80 -10.40 -10.90 -14.85
N GLN A 81 -11.08 -10.39 -13.82
CA GLN A 81 -10.77 -10.76 -12.43
C GLN A 81 -10.93 -12.28 -12.20
N ASP A 82 -11.92 -12.93 -12.84
CA ASP A 82 -12.13 -14.38 -12.69
C ASP A 82 -11.00 -15.17 -13.35
N LYS A 83 -10.52 -14.75 -14.52
CA LYS A 83 -9.37 -15.40 -15.15
C LYS A 83 -8.10 -15.24 -14.33
N LEU A 84 -7.89 -14.07 -13.70
CA LEU A 84 -6.80 -13.89 -12.75
C LEU A 84 -6.97 -14.80 -11.53
N ASN A 85 -8.17 -14.87 -10.93
CA ASN A 85 -8.45 -15.74 -9.79
C ASN A 85 -8.16 -17.20 -10.10
N ASN A 86 -8.47 -17.68 -11.30
CA ASN A 86 -8.13 -19.04 -11.75
C ASN A 86 -6.62 -19.28 -11.81
N LYS A 87 -5.83 -18.29 -12.28
CA LYS A 87 -4.37 -18.39 -12.30
C LYS A 87 -3.80 -18.40 -10.88
N LEU A 88 -4.33 -17.56 -10.00
CA LEU A 88 -3.96 -17.53 -8.59
C LEU A 88 -4.26 -18.88 -7.90
N GLU A 89 -5.41 -19.47 -8.20
CA GLU A 89 -5.77 -20.80 -7.70
C GLU A 89 -4.78 -21.89 -8.17
N GLN A 90 -4.34 -21.84 -9.43
CA GLN A 90 -3.31 -22.75 -9.95
C GLN A 90 -1.98 -22.59 -9.21
N LEU A 91 -1.55 -21.36 -8.93
CA LEU A 91 -0.32 -21.07 -8.18
C LEU A 91 -0.41 -21.54 -6.72
N VAL A 92 -1.57 -21.35 -6.07
CA VAL A 92 -1.83 -21.85 -4.70
C VAL A 92 -1.83 -23.38 -4.67
N LYS A 93 -2.53 -24.05 -5.59
CA LYS A 93 -2.54 -25.52 -5.71
C LYS A 93 -1.16 -26.10 -5.99
N SER A 94 -0.26 -25.33 -6.60
CA SER A 94 1.13 -25.71 -6.87
C SER A 94 2.09 -25.33 -5.74
N LYS A 95 1.60 -24.77 -4.61
CA LYS A 95 2.41 -24.29 -3.49
C LYS A 95 3.50 -23.27 -3.88
N ILE A 96 3.23 -22.53 -4.95
CA ILE A 96 4.06 -21.43 -5.42
C ILE A 96 3.66 -20.17 -4.66
N LEU A 97 2.36 -19.97 -4.43
CA LEU A 97 1.77 -18.96 -3.55
C LEU A 97 1.04 -19.64 -2.40
N THR A 98 0.94 -18.95 -1.29
CA THR A 98 -0.03 -19.22 -0.23
C THR A 98 -1.10 -18.14 -0.21
N ARG A 99 -2.22 -18.44 0.44
CA ARG A 99 -3.39 -17.57 0.49
C ARG A 99 -4.00 -17.56 1.88
N TYR A 100 -4.44 -16.36 2.29
CA TYR A 100 -5.17 -16.14 3.53
C TYR A 100 -6.38 -15.25 3.24
N TYR A 101 -7.30 -15.21 4.18
CA TYR A 101 -8.40 -14.25 4.22
C TYR A 101 -8.64 -13.80 5.66
N PHE A 102 -9.37 -12.71 5.83
CA PHE A 102 -9.82 -12.27 7.14
C PHE A 102 -11.27 -12.70 7.36
N THR A 103 -11.56 -13.18 8.56
CA THR A 103 -12.91 -13.40 9.06
C THR A 103 -13.20 -12.40 10.16
N SER A 104 -14.38 -11.79 10.16
CA SER A 104 -14.95 -11.09 11.30
C SER A 104 -15.82 -12.06 12.12
N ASP A 105 -16.24 -11.65 13.30
CA ASP A 105 -17.16 -12.42 14.14
C ASP A 105 -18.48 -12.76 13.42
N GLU A 106 -18.85 -12.03 12.36
CA GLU A 106 -19.95 -12.30 11.47
C GLU A 106 -19.70 -13.37 10.40
N GLY A 107 -18.51 -13.98 10.35
CA GLY A 107 -18.13 -15.00 9.38
C GLY A 107 -17.95 -14.53 7.94
N LYS A 108 -18.01 -13.24 7.66
CA LYS A 108 -17.86 -12.69 6.30
C LYS A 108 -16.41 -12.65 5.87
N VAL A 109 -16.09 -13.31 4.76
CA VAL A 109 -14.81 -13.18 4.05
C VAL A 109 -14.78 -11.83 3.34
N ILE A 110 -13.83 -10.96 3.68
CA ILE A 110 -13.73 -9.62 3.10
C ILE A 110 -12.96 -9.66 1.78
N TYR A 111 -11.77 -10.28 1.76
CA TYR A 111 -10.93 -10.45 0.57
C TYR A 111 -9.82 -11.48 0.82
N ARG A 112 -9.26 -12.01 -0.29
CA ARG A 112 -8.13 -12.94 -0.26
C ARG A 112 -6.82 -12.20 -0.45
N ILE A 113 -5.80 -12.64 0.28
CA ILE A 113 -4.46 -12.08 0.31
C ILE A 113 -3.47 -13.18 -0.07
N TYR A 114 -2.51 -12.85 -0.93
CA TYR A 114 -1.54 -13.79 -1.48
C TYR A 114 -0.12 -13.43 -1.03
N TRP A 115 0.65 -14.45 -0.68
CA TRP A 115 2.07 -14.40 -0.33
C TRP A 115 2.84 -15.41 -1.16
N LEU A 116 4.16 -15.24 -1.22
CA LEU A 116 5.03 -16.28 -1.74
C LEU A 116 5.06 -17.49 -0.82
N GLU A 117 5.34 -18.64 -1.42
CA GLU A 117 5.74 -19.88 -0.77
C GLU A 117 7.16 -20.26 -1.22
N LYS A 118 7.74 -21.28 -0.57
CA LYS A 118 9.09 -21.77 -0.86
C LYS A 118 9.35 -22.00 -2.35
N MET A 119 8.37 -22.61 -3.05
CA MET A 119 8.50 -22.88 -4.50
C MET A 119 8.46 -21.60 -5.32
N GLY A 120 7.67 -20.60 -4.93
CA GLY A 120 7.67 -19.27 -5.56
C GLY A 120 9.03 -18.59 -5.45
N LYS A 121 9.67 -18.64 -4.29
CA LYS A 121 11.03 -18.13 -4.10
C LYS A 121 12.03 -18.82 -5.03
N TYR A 122 11.99 -20.15 -5.14
CA TYR A 122 12.89 -20.88 -6.02
C TYR A 122 12.68 -20.52 -7.50
N LEU A 123 11.42 -20.34 -7.94
CA LEU A 123 11.12 -19.92 -9.29
C LEU A 123 11.64 -18.51 -9.61
N LEU A 124 11.49 -17.55 -8.69
CA LEU A 124 12.04 -16.21 -8.85
C LEU A 124 13.56 -16.25 -8.93
N ASN A 125 14.22 -16.97 -8.02
CA ASN A 125 15.67 -17.11 -8.03
C ASN A 125 16.18 -17.78 -9.33
N SER A 126 15.41 -18.72 -9.90
CA SER A 126 15.78 -19.35 -11.20
C SER A 126 15.69 -18.39 -12.39
N LYS A 127 15.04 -17.23 -12.20
CA LYS A 127 14.96 -16.11 -13.14
C LYS A 127 15.87 -14.96 -12.76
N GLU A 128 16.81 -15.17 -11.84
CA GLU A 128 17.74 -14.17 -11.32
C GLU A 128 17.06 -12.98 -10.64
N ILE A 129 15.81 -13.15 -10.21
CA ILE A 129 15.06 -12.15 -9.44
C ILE A 129 15.35 -12.34 -7.96
N ASP A 130 15.93 -11.31 -7.31
CA ASP A 130 16.21 -11.33 -5.87
C ASP A 130 14.94 -11.45 -5.05
N CYS A 131 14.87 -12.51 -4.26
CA CYS A 131 13.71 -12.79 -3.42
C CYS A 131 14.13 -12.97 -1.96
N LYS A 132 13.83 -11.96 -1.14
CA LYS A 132 14.15 -11.91 0.29
C LYS A 132 13.11 -12.58 1.18
N TRP A 133 12.04 -13.13 0.59
CA TRP A 133 10.96 -13.78 1.34
C TRP A 133 11.49 -14.87 2.28
N GLN A 134 10.91 -14.91 3.49
CA GLN A 134 11.14 -15.92 4.52
C GLN A 134 9.78 -16.49 4.99
N PRO A 135 9.71 -17.73 5.47
CA PRO A 135 8.47 -18.31 6.00
C PRO A 135 7.79 -17.47 7.10
N SER A 136 8.58 -16.76 7.92
CA SER A 136 8.08 -15.85 8.95
C SER A 136 7.29 -14.66 8.38
N ASP A 137 7.49 -14.30 7.12
CA ASP A 137 6.72 -13.22 6.49
C ASP A 137 5.23 -13.56 6.41
N ASN A 138 4.90 -14.84 6.34
CA ASN A 138 3.52 -15.32 6.29
C ASN A 138 2.82 -15.31 7.67
N THR A 139 3.55 -14.99 8.76
CA THR A 139 3.00 -14.97 10.13
C THR A 139 2.68 -13.58 10.66
N LYS A 140 2.77 -12.54 9.83
CA LYS A 140 2.50 -11.16 10.24
C LYS A 140 1.10 -10.97 10.82
N PRO A 141 0.95 -10.12 11.86
CA PRO A 141 -0.35 -9.87 12.50
C PRO A 141 -1.27 -9.03 11.61
N VAL A 142 -2.58 -9.15 11.83
CA VAL A 142 -3.64 -8.49 11.05
C VAL A 142 -3.44 -6.98 10.90
N PRO A 143 -3.14 -6.20 11.96
CA PRO A 143 -2.95 -4.75 11.81
C PRO A 143 -1.82 -4.38 10.84
N MET A 144 -0.69 -5.09 10.91
CA MET A 144 0.45 -4.86 10.01
C MET A 144 0.09 -5.17 8.56
N ILE A 145 -0.66 -6.26 8.33
CA ILE A 145 -1.12 -6.66 6.99
C ILE A 145 -2.05 -5.59 6.42
N LYS A 146 -3.06 -5.17 7.18
CA LYS A 146 -4.04 -4.17 6.73
C LYS A 146 -3.39 -2.81 6.45
N LYS A 147 -2.51 -2.37 7.32
CA LYS A 147 -1.72 -1.16 7.10
C LYS A 147 -0.95 -1.24 5.78
N ARG A 148 -0.33 -2.37 5.49
CA ARG A 148 0.42 -2.59 4.25
C ARG A 148 -0.48 -2.64 3.02
N LEU A 149 -1.61 -3.36 3.08
CA LEU A 149 -2.56 -3.45 1.97
C LEU A 149 -3.17 -2.07 1.62
N ALA A 150 -3.45 -1.25 2.61
CA ALA A 150 -3.89 0.12 2.39
C ALA A 150 -2.80 0.96 1.69
N GLY A 151 -1.54 0.82 2.11
CA GLY A 151 -0.40 1.46 1.45
C GLY A 151 -0.24 0.99 0.01
N ASN A 152 -0.34 -0.30 -0.25
CA ASN A 152 -0.33 -0.85 -1.59
C ASN A 152 -1.45 -0.26 -2.45
N GLN A 153 -2.68 -0.16 -1.90
CA GLN A 153 -3.82 0.42 -2.62
C GLN A 153 -3.61 1.90 -2.92
N THR A 154 -3.05 2.66 -1.98
CA THR A 154 -2.71 4.07 -2.20
C THR A 154 -1.74 4.23 -3.36
N LEU A 155 -0.62 3.50 -3.32
CA LEU A 155 0.38 3.53 -4.39
C LEU A 155 -0.26 3.19 -5.74
N ILE A 156 -1.02 2.10 -5.83
CA ILE A 156 -1.70 1.64 -7.05
C ILE A 156 -2.69 2.70 -7.55
N ALA A 157 -3.47 3.31 -6.67
CA ALA A 157 -4.44 4.34 -7.04
C ALA A 157 -3.75 5.56 -7.67
N TYR A 158 -2.61 5.98 -7.14
CA TYR A 158 -1.81 7.08 -7.70
C TYR A 158 -1.18 6.69 -9.04
N LEU A 159 -0.59 5.50 -9.17
CA LEU A 159 -0.04 5.02 -10.43
C LEU A 159 -1.08 4.95 -11.56
N ARG A 160 -2.32 4.62 -11.23
CA ARG A 160 -3.43 4.59 -12.21
C ARG A 160 -3.91 5.98 -12.64
N LYS A 161 -3.88 6.97 -11.75
CA LYS A 161 -4.34 8.34 -12.03
C LYS A 161 -3.33 9.14 -12.83
N VAL A 162 -2.05 8.85 -12.65
CA VAL A 162 -0.97 9.59 -13.30
C VAL A 162 -0.41 8.78 -14.45
N LYS A 163 -0.80 9.11 -15.68
CA LYS A 163 -0.31 8.42 -16.88
C LYS A 163 1.19 8.53 -17.11
N ALA A 164 1.85 9.48 -16.46
CA ALA A 164 3.28 9.80 -16.62
C ALA A 164 4.01 9.75 -15.26
N PHE A 165 3.97 8.61 -14.56
CA PHE A 165 4.88 8.41 -13.43
C PHE A 165 6.25 7.92 -13.95
N ASP A 166 7.34 8.40 -13.35
CA ASP A 166 8.69 7.97 -13.71
C ASP A 166 9.09 6.68 -13.00
N SER A 167 8.80 6.64 -11.69
CA SER A 167 9.20 5.52 -10.84
C SER A 167 8.36 5.47 -9.57
N TYR A 168 8.37 4.30 -8.93
CA TYR A 168 7.78 4.11 -7.62
C TYR A 168 8.66 3.19 -6.77
N ILE A 169 8.50 3.27 -5.45
CA ILE A 169 9.17 2.41 -4.46
C ILE A 169 8.10 1.91 -3.50
N VAL A 170 7.95 0.60 -3.40
CA VAL A 170 6.91 -0.03 -2.56
C VAL A 170 7.17 0.15 -1.06
N LYS A 171 8.47 0.17 -0.66
CA LYS A 171 8.90 0.32 0.74
C LYS A 171 10.12 1.23 0.83
N PRO A 172 9.98 2.54 0.63
CA PRO A 172 11.11 3.44 0.73
C PRO A 172 11.70 3.39 2.13
N ALA A 173 13.01 3.15 2.19
CA ALA A 173 13.77 3.21 3.42
C ALA A 173 14.20 4.65 3.67
N ILE A 174 13.88 5.18 4.84
CA ILE A 174 14.10 6.59 5.22
C ILE A 174 14.97 6.62 6.46
N THR A 175 15.99 7.45 6.47
CA THR A 175 16.94 7.59 7.59
C THR A 175 16.65 8.86 8.37
N ALA A 176 16.25 8.72 9.63
CA ALA A 176 16.23 9.78 10.62
C ALA A 176 17.64 9.92 11.21
N LYS A 177 18.39 10.92 10.72
CA LYS A 177 19.85 11.01 10.94
C LYS A 177 20.23 11.28 12.40
N THR A 178 19.55 12.23 13.04
CA THR A 178 19.81 12.58 14.44
C THR A 178 19.41 11.45 15.39
N ALA A 179 18.28 10.79 15.11
CA ALA A 179 17.82 9.63 15.87
C ALA A 179 18.63 8.36 15.60
N GLY A 180 19.45 8.34 14.55
CA GLY A 180 20.21 7.16 14.11
C GLY A 180 19.32 5.99 13.69
N LYS A 181 18.09 6.26 13.21
CA LYS A 181 17.10 5.24 12.89
C LYS A 181 16.79 5.15 11.41
N LEU A 182 16.88 3.93 10.87
CA LEU A 182 16.31 3.58 9.56
C LEU A 182 14.88 3.07 9.74
N PHE A 183 13.93 3.65 9.02
CA PHE A 183 12.54 3.20 9.01
C PHE A 183 11.99 3.10 7.59
N LYS A 184 10.92 2.35 7.40
CA LYS A 184 10.27 2.19 6.10
C LYS A 184 8.91 2.90 6.12
N ALA A 185 8.63 3.71 5.10
CA ALA A 185 7.30 4.25 4.91
C ALA A 185 6.32 3.12 4.58
N SER A 186 5.11 3.18 5.13
CA SER A 186 4.15 2.09 5.04
C SER A 186 3.38 2.05 3.73
N GLY A 187 3.26 3.19 3.03
CA GLY A 187 2.44 3.33 1.82
C GLY A 187 3.21 3.47 0.51
N GLY A 188 4.53 3.37 0.54
CA GLY A 188 5.36 3.52 -0.66
C GLY A 188 5.72 4.97 -1.00
N ALA A 189 6.33 5.15 -2.17
CA ALA A 189 6.64 6.45 -2.73
C ALA A 189 6.44 6.44 -4.26
N VAL A 190 6.15 7.60 -4.84
CA VAL A 190 6.02 7.79 -6.28
C VAL A 190 6.70 9.07 -6.72
N LYS A 191 7.37 9.02 -7.87
CA LYS A 191 7.94 10.17 -8.56
C LYS A 191 7.12 10.45 -9.82
N LEU A 192 6.69 11.68 -9.95
CA LEU A 192 5.93 12.20 -11.09
C LEU A 192 6.76 13.26 -11.78
N THR A 193 6.88 13.20 -13.09
CA THR A 193 7.56 14.24 -13.89
C THR A 193 6.67 14.66 -15.04
N LYS A 194 6.53 15.98 -15.22
CA LYS A 194 5.85 16.62 -16.34
C LYS A 194 6.54 17.94 -16.68
N ASN A 195 6.79 18.19 -17.97
CA ASN A 195 7.40 19.44 -18.45
C ASN A 195 8.71 19.79 -17.71
N ASN A 196 9.59 18.82 -17.51
CA ASN A 196 10.87 18.94 -16.78
C ASN A 196 10.74 19.33 -15.29
N LYS A 197 9.53 19.34 -14.74
CA LYS A 197 9.29 19.50 -13.31
C LYS A 197 8.97 18.14 -12.70
N SER A 198 9.61 17.82 -11.58
CA SER A 198 9.34 16.58 -10.85
C SER A 198 8.86 16.86 -9.43
N ILE A 199 7.96 16.02 -8.95
CA ILE A 199 7.53 15.98 -7.56
C ILE A 199 7.60 14.54 -7.08
N GLN A 200 7.98 14.36 -5.83
CA GLN A 200 7.99 13.06 -5.18
C GLN A 200 7.03 13.07 -3.99
N PHE A 201 6.27 12.00 -3.86
CA PHE A 201 5.38 11.77 -2.71
C PHE A 201 5.83 10.53 -1.96
N VAL A 202 5.75 10.61 -0.64
CA VAL A 202 5.87 9.47 0.28
C VAL A 202 4.55 9.30 0.99
N PHE A 203 4.05 8.07 1.07
CA PHE A 203 2.81 7.75 1.74
C PHE A 203 3.08 7.08 3.08
N GLU A 204 2.55 7.63 4.16
CA GLU A 204 2.52 6.98 5.48
C GLU A 204 1.09 6.65 5.85
N VAL A 205 0.83 5.39 6.09
CA VAL A 205 -0.51 4.87 6.42
C VAL A 205 -0.72 4.89 7.92
N ILE A 206 -1.79 5.53 8.36
CA ILE A 206 -2.21 5.58 9.77
C ILE A 206 -3.47 4.72 9.91
N ARG A 207 -3.54 3.91 10.96
CA ARG A 207 -4.67 3.04 11.28
C ARG A 207 -5.03 3.16 12.74
N ARG A 208 -6.32 3.03 13.08
CA ARG A 208 -6.86 2.97 14.44
C ARG A 208 -6.53 1.62 15.08
N GLU A 209 -5.24 1.37 15.27
CA GLU A 209 -4.75 0.24 16.06
C GLU A 209 -4.52 0.65 17.51
N GLN A 210 -4.28 -0.30 18.39
CA GLN A 210 -3.93 0.00 19.79
C GLN A 210 -2.75 0.98 19.86
N ASP A 211 -2.88 2.03 20.67
CA ASP A 211 -1.90 3.11 20.88
C ASP A 211 -1.50 3.86 19.60
N TRP A 212 -2.44 3.98 18.63
CA TRP A 212 -2.14 4.57 17.32
C TRP A 212 -1.67 6.02 17.41
N GLU A 213 -2.20 6.82 18.37
CA GLU A 213 -1.79 8.21 18.58
C GLU A 213 -0.32 8.30 18.97
N LYS A 214 0.11 7.47 19.92
CA LYS A 214 1.51 7.38 20.32
C LYS A 214 2.43 6.97 19.18
N LYS A 215 2.04 5.94 18.43
CA LYS A 215 2.76 5.45 17.25
C LYS A 215 2.84 6.53 16.17
N LEU A 216 1.76 7.31 15.96
CA LEU A 216 1.74 8.46 15.05
C LEU A 216 2.79 9.49 15.47
N VAL A 217 2.78 9.94 16.74
CA VAL A 217 3.71 10.95 17.25
C VAL A 217 5.16 10.51 17.11
N GLU A 218 5.46 9.26 17.48
CA GLU A 218 6.80 8.68 17.30
C GLU A 218 7.21 8.66 15.83
N ARG A 219 6.31 8.30 14.93
CA ARG A 219 6.55 8.26 13.49
C ARG A 219 6.77 9.66 12.92
N MET A 220 5.96 10.64 13.31
CA MET A 220 6.11 12.04 12.88
C MET A 220 7.42 12.65 13.36
N ARG A 221 7.92 12.31 14.55
CA ARG A 221 9.26 12.73 15.00
C ARG A 221 10.37 12.21 14.11
N LEU A 222 10.27 10.96 13.63
CA LEU A 222 11.26 10.41 12.68
C LEU A 222 11.20 11.11 11.32
N TYR A 223 9.99 11.44 10.83
CA TYR A 223 9.86 12.25 9.61
C TYR A 223 10.40 13.67 9.82
N LYS A 224 10.11 14.31 10.95
CA LYS A 224 10.63 15.64 11.28
C LYS A 224 12.15 15.64 11.23
N ASP A 225 12.83 14.70 11.90
CA ASP A 225 14.27 14.53 11.84
C ASP A 225 14.78 14.32 10.40
N PHE A 226 14.11 13.48 9.60
CA PHE A 226 14.47 13.29 8.21
C PHE A 226 14.41 14.60 7.40
N TYR A 227 13.31 15.35 7.50
CA TYR A 227 13.12 16.60 6.73
C TYR A 227 14.04 17.74 7.20
N GLU A 228 14.28 17.87 8.48
CA GLU A 228 15.20 18.86 9.04
C GLU A 228 16.66 18.62 8.59
N ASN A 229 17.05 17.36 8.36
CA ASN A 229 18.39 16.96 8.00
C ASN A 229 18.50 16.44 6.55
N TYR A 230 17.50 16.72 5.71
CA TYR A 230 17.46 16.22 4.33
C TYR A 230 18.61 16.79 3.48
N VAL A 231 19.29 15.90 2.77
CA VAL A 231 20.26 16.24 1.74
C VAL A 231 19.82 15.59 0.44
N LEU A 232 20.02 16.27 -0.69
CA LEU A 232 19.64 15.77 -2.00
C LEU A 232 20.23 14.37 -2.27
N GLY A 233 19.36 13.44 -2.62
CA GLY A 233 19.73 12.03 -2.81
C GLY A 233 19.49 11.13 -1.59
N ASP A 234 19.19 11.72 -0.42
CA ASP A 234 18.89 10.94 0.78
C ASP A 234 17.74 9.97 0.53
N SER A 235 17.88 8.75 1.03
CA SER A 235 16.87 7.69 0.91
C SER A 235 16.42 7.38 -0.54
N GLY A 236 17.28 7.72 -1.54
CA GLY A 236 16.98 7.55 -2.96
C GLY A 236 16.03 8.59 -3.56
N PHE A 237 15.73 9.69 -2.85
CA PHE A 237 14.91 10.76 -3.37
C PHE A 237 15.73 11.79 -4.15
N SER A 238 15.35 12.06 -5.41
CA SER A 238 15.97 13.07 -6.26
C SER A 238 15.51 14.51 -5.97
N SER A 239 14.53 14.69 -5.10
CA SER A 239 14.07 15.96 -4.54
C SER A 239 13.44 15.69 -3.17
N MET A 240 13.33 16.70 -2.32
CA MET A 240 12.63 16.56 -1.03
C MET A 240 11.19 16.10 -1.26
N PRO A 241 10.79 14.89 -0.81
CA PRO A 241 9.46 14.37 -1.09
C PRO A 241 8.39 15.09 -0.25
N GLN A 242 7.16 15.18 -0.75
CA GLN A 242 6.01 15.63 0.04
C GLN A 242 5.43 14.42 0.79
N LEU A 243 5.03 14.63 2.03
CA LEU A 243 4.45 13.57 2.86
C LEU A 243 2.92 13.59 2.76
N ILE A 244 2.35 12.42 2.47
CA ILE A 244 0.90 12.21 2.46
C ILE A 244 0.55 11.20 3.55
N LEU A 245 -0.29 11.58 4.50
CA LEU A 245 -0.84 10.71 5.52
C LEU A 245 -2.14 10.07 5.00
N VAL A 246 -2.19 8.74 5.05
CA VAL A 246 -3.33 7.94 4.56
C VAL A 246 -4.13 7.43 5.74
N CYS A 247 -5.31 7.99 5.96
CA CYS A 247 -6.20 7.67 7.06
C CYS A 247 -7.34 6.74 6.61
N GLU A 248 -8.08 6.16 7.55
CA GLU A 248 -9.22 5.28 7.24
C GLU A 248 -10.40 6.06 6.67
N ASP A 249 -10.74 7.18 7.32
CA ASP A 249 -11.87 8.05 7.01
C ASP A 249 -11.57 9.51 7.36
N GLU A 250 -12.52 10.41 7.06
CA GLU A 250 -12.41 11.86 7.29
C GLU A 250 -12.28 12.20 8.79
N LYS A 251 -12.97 11.47 9.65
CA LYS A 251 -12.90 11.65 11.11
C LYS A 251 -11.50 11.30 11.61
N HIS A 252 -10.97 10.14 11.20
CA HIS A 252 -9.62 9.71 11.54
C HIS A 252 -8.56 10.70 11.04
N MET A 253 -8.77 11.25 9.85
CA MET A 253 -7.89 12.28 9.29
C MET A 253 -7.86 13.55 10.17
N ALA A 254 -9.02 14.02 10.61
CA ALA A 254 -9.11 15.18 11.52
C ALA A 254 -8.49 14.87 12.90
N GLU A 255 -8.69 13.67 13.43
CA GLU A 255 -8.06 13.20 14.69
C GLU A 255 -6.54 13.13 14.53
N THR A 256 -6.04 12.57 13.43
CA THR A 256 -4.60 12.51 13.10
C THR A 256 -3.97 13.89 13.07
N PHE A 257 -4.62 14.86 12.40
CA PHE A 257 -4.13 16.23 12.35
C PHE A 257 -4.10 16.87 13.74
N LYS A 258 -5.15 16.71 14.55
CA LYS A 258 -5.19 17.22 15.94
C LYS A 258 -4.05 16.69 16.80
N GLU A 259 -3.75 15.39 16.70
CA GLU A 259 -2.64 14.81 17.47
C GLU A 259 -1.27 15.35 17.02
N ILE A 260 -1.07 15.62 15.72
CA ILE A 260 0.16 16.25 15.20
C ILE A 260 0.35 17.65 15.80
N VAL A 261 -0.69 18.49 15.76
CA VAL A 261 -0.64 19.87 16.31
C VAL A 261 -0.46 19.86 17.82
N LYS A 262 -1.25 19.06 18.53
CA LYS A 262 -1.19 18.94 20.01
C LYS A 262 0.20 18.55 20.51
N ASN A 263 0.89 17.68 19.79
CA ASN A 263 2.21 17.17 20.18
C ASN A 263 3.38 17.94 19.52
N GLN A 264 3.11 19.02 18.78
CA GLN A 264 4.11 19.90 18.13
C GLN A 264 5.08 19.12 17.23
N VAL A 265 4.54 18.16 16.46
CA VAL A 265 5.33 17.33 15.54
C VAL A 265 5.05 17.68 14.07
N GLU A 266 4.66 18.93 13.81
CA GLU A 266 4.55 19.47 12.46
C GLU A 266 5.93 19.53 11.78
N ILE A 267 5.93 19.46 10.46
CA ILE A 267 7.12 19.47 9.60
C ILE A 267 7.06 20.75 8.75
N PRO A 268 7.66 21.87 9.18
CA PRO A 268 7.53 23.16 8.49
C PRO A 268 8.23 23.20 7.13
N GLN A 269 9.14 22.27 6.85
CA GLN A 269 9.92 22.20 5.60
C GLN A 269 9.09 21.77 4.39
N ILE A 270 7.92 21.14 4.61
CA ILE A 270 7.07 20.61 3.55
C ILE A 270 5.60 20.96 3.80
N LYS A 271 4.79 20.81 2.76
CA LYS A 271 3.33 20.71 2.91
C LYS A 271 2.96 19.30 3.32
N LEU A 272 2.19 19.15 4.40
CA LEU A 272 1.65 17.89 4.85
C LEU A 272 0.27 17.70 4.22
N TYR A 273 0.14 16.67 3.41
CA TYR A 273 -1.12 16.31 2.77
C TYR A 273 -1.77 15.12 3.46
N PHE A 274 -3.07 15.02 3.29
CA PHE A 274 -3.88 13.94 3.83
C PHE A 274 -4.75 13.32 2.74
N THR A 275 -5.08 12.06 2.89
CA THR A 275 -6.08 11.35 2.10
C THR A 275 -6.73 10.26 2.94
N THR A 276 -7.81 9.67 2.42
CA THR A 276 -8.44 8.50 3.04
C THR A 276 -8.55 7.34 2.05
N ASP A 277 -8.77 6.12 2.56
CA ASP A 277 -8.97 4.95 1.70
C ASP A 277 -10.14 5.15 0.72
N LEU A 278 -11.15 5.91 1.09
CA LEU A 278 -12.31 6.19 0.24
C LEU A 278 -12.02 7.29 -0.79
N ARG A 279 -11.25 8.32 -0.41
CA ARG A 279 -10.87 9.39 -1.33
C ARG A 279 -10.02 8.90 -2.50
N GLN A 280 -9.28 7.82 -2.33
CA GLN A 280 -8.49 7.21 -3.41
C GLN A 280 -9.34 6.74 -4.60
N ASN A 281 -10.65 6.57 -4.42
CA ASN A 281 -11.58 6.24 -5.49
C ASN A 281 -12.04 7.44 -6.32
N LYS A 282 -11.70 8.69 -5.93
CA LYS A 282 -11.98 9.90 -6.70
C LYS A 282 -11.21 9.90 -8.03
N GLU A 283 -11.72 10.65 -9.02
CA GLU A 283 -11.18 10.60 -10.37
C GLU A 283 -9.83 11.31 -10.50
N THR A 284 -9.68 12.46 -9.88
CA THR A 284 -8.47 13.28 -9.98
C THR A 284 -7.59 13.21 -8.74
N LEU A 285 -6.31 13.60 -8.87
CA LEU A 285 -5.41 13.68 -7.72
C LEU A 285 -5.81 14.79 -6.75
N GLU A 286 -6.29 15.93 -7.27
CA GLU A 286 -6.75 17.06 -6.47
C GLU A 286 -7.90 16.66 -5.56
N GLU A 287 -8.84 15.87 -6.05
CA GLU A 287 -9.97 15.38 -5.24
C GLU A 287 -9.56 14.36 -4.17
N THR A 288 -8.38 13.72 -4.34
CA THR A 288 -7.89 12.75 -3.35
C THR A 288 -7.16 13.40 -2.20
N LEU A 289 -6.56 14.58 -2.40
CA LEU A 289 -5.69 15.23 -1.44
C LEU A 289 -6.39 16.35 -0.69
N VAL A 290 -6.06 16.44 0.58
CA VAL A 290 -6.55 17.48 1.52
C VAL A 290 -5.36 18.07 2.26
N GLU A 291 -5.46 19.37 2.55
CA GLU A 291 -4.58 20.07 3.49
C GLU A 291 -5.42 20.75 4.60
N PHE A 292 -4.82 20.95 5.75
CA PHE A 292 -5.42 21.73 6.83
C PHE A 292 -4.80 23.13 6.85
N LYS A 293 -5.64 24.16 6.69
CA LYS A 293 -5.23 25.57 6.72
C LYS A 293 -5.78 26.27 7.93
N LEU A 294 -4.99 27.15 8.52
CA LEU A 294 -5.44 28.05 9.58
C LEU A 294 -6.16 29.25 8.94
N ILE A 295 -7.48 29.32 9.10
CA ILE A 295 -8.35 30.38 8.60
C ILE A 295 -9.13 30.94 9.77
N ASP A 296 -9.02 32.26 10.02
CA ASP A 296 -9.69 32.95 11.11
C ASP A 296 -9.47 32.29 12.50
N GLY A 297 -8.23 31.84 12.76
CA GLY A 297 -7.86 31.16 14.01
C GLY A 297 -8.39 29.73 14.17
N LYS A 298 -9.00 29.16 13.13
CA LYS A 298 -9.50 27.78 13.13
C LYS A 298 -8.89 27.00 11.98
N TYR A 299 -8.54 25.74 12.23
CA TYR A 299 -8.12 24.85 11.17
C TYR A 299 -9.32 24.38 10.35
N ARG A 300 -9.24 24.57 9.03
CA ARG A 300 -10.22 24.08 8.05
C ARG A 300 -9.56 23.11 7.09
N MET A 301 -10.29 22.08 6.73
CA MET A 301 -9.89 21.10 5.74
C MET A 301 -10.27 21.60 4.35
N GLU A 302 -9.29 21.66 3.45
CA GLU A 302 -9.48 22.10 2.07
C GLU A 302 -8.91 21.10 1.08
N ASN A 303 -9.54 20.94 -0.07
CA ASN A 303 -8.97 20.18 -1.17
C ASN A 303 -7.74 20.88 -1.71
N VAL A 304 -6.72 20.09 -2.08
CA VAL A 304 -5.46 20.63 -2.57
C VAL A 304 -5.60 20.97 -4.06
N GLU A 305 -5.28 22.19 -4.42
CA GLU A 305 -5.05 22.57 -5.81
C GLU A 305 -3.59 22.23 -6.20
N LEU A 306 -3.38 21.12 -6.90
CA LEU A 306 -2.07 20.74 -7.40
C LEU A 306 -1.74 21.54 -8.69
N LYS A 307 -1.53 22.86 -8.58
CA LYS A 307 -0.98 23.67 -9.70
C LYS A 307 0.42 23.24 -10.13
N LEU A 308 0.96 22.19 -9.51
CA LEU A 308 2.38 21.81 -9.55
C LEU A 308 2.86 21.27 -10.89
N LEU A 309 2.01 20.77 -11.75
CA LEU A 309 2.43 20.19 -13.01
C LEU A 309 1.73 20.82 -14.24
N GLY A 310 0.97 21.91 -14.06
CA GLY A 310 0.25 22.55 -15.18
C GLY A 310 -0.74 21.56 -15.83
N MET A 311 -1.46 20.80 -14.99
CA MET A 311 -2.55 19.93 -15.45
C MET A 311 -3.82 20.73 -15.62
#